data_88a1f24e15b69a73ca0beb64170818d6
#
_entry.id   88a1f24e15b69a73ca0beb64170818d6
#
_cell.length_a   1.000
_cell.length_b   1.000
_cell.length_c   1.000
_cell.angle_alpha   90.00
_cell.angle_beta   90.00
_cell.angle_gamma   90.00
#
_symmetry.space_group_name_H-M   'P 1'
#
loop_
_entity.id
_entity.type
_entity.pdbx_description
1 polymer ?
#
loop_
_entity_poly.entity_id
_entity_poly.type
_entity_poly.pdbx_seq_one_letter_code
_entity_poly.pdbx_strand_id
1 'polypeptide(L)'
;MARLFAATGDAIVRLDETDGSWVATSSLEGSGAQCLAVDPRRPATVFAGLREGGVRHSEDAGATWVDCGLPEPGVFSLAVSAADGTVYAGTEPSRLFGSNDKGTTWEALDALLELPSRPTWSFPPRPWTSHVRWIAPSPHDASLLLAGIELGGLMRSADRGRTWEDHRPGAQRDVHCLAWHPNAEGRAYEAGGGGSAFSVDGGETWTPADDGRDRNYTWALAVDPVDPEVWYVSASTGPFAAHGRGDPQAHLYRRRNREPWSVLGGGLPDPLPAMPYALVAAEDRLFAGLSDGQLWESGDRGDTWRRCTITGDGLTALHALAPA
;
A
#
# COMPACT_ATOMS: atom_id res chain seq x y z
N MET A 1 4.57 22.36 -6.11
CA MET A 1 4.55 22.16 -4.65
C MET A 1 4.06 20.74 -4.45
N ALA A 2 4.93 19.85 -3.99
CA ALA A 2 4.55 18.47 -3.82
C ALA A 2 3.68 18.30 -2.58
N ARG A 3 2.80 17.32 -2.62
CA ARG A 3 1.91 16.96 -1.51
C ARG A 3 1.90 15.45 -1.33
N LEU A 4 1.91 15.03 -0.08
CA LEU A 4 1.68 13.65 0.33
C LEU A 4 0.54 13.59 1.34
N PHE A 5 -0.14 12.45 1.37
CA PHE A 5 -1.05 12.09 2.45
C PHE A 5 -0.51 10.87 3.18
N ALA A 6 -0.68 10.87 4.51
CA ALA A 6 -0.26 9.76 5.36
C ALA A 6 -1.42 9.28 6.24
N ALA A 7 -1.51 7.96 6.44
CA ALA A 7 -2.32 7.38 7.52
C ALA A 7 -1.39 7.00 8.67
N THR A 8 -1.73 7.44 9.89
CA THR A 8 -0.89 7.23 11.08
C THR A 8 -1.38 6.07 11.97
N GLY A 9 -2.49 5.42 11.60
CA GLY A 9 -3.18 4.46 12.44
C GLY A 9 -4.18 5.10 13.41
N ASP A 10 -4.19 6.42 13.48
CA ASP A 10 -5.08 7.24 14.30
C ASP A 10 -5.72 8.40 13.52
N ALA A 11 -4.97 9.02 12.62
CA ALA A 11 -5.33 10.21 11.86
C ALA A 11 -4.91 10.12 10.40
N ILE A 12 -5.43 11.02 9.58
CA ILE A 12 -4.88 11.35 8.26
C ILE A 12 -4.09 12.64 8.38
N VAL A 13 -2.88 12.65 7.85
CA VAL A 13 -2.01 13.81 7.81
C VAL A 13 -1.74 14.21 6.37
N ARG A 14 -2.00 15.46 6.04
CA ARG A 14 -1.56 16.09 4.81
C ARG A 14 -0.19 16.70 5.03
N LEU A 15 0.73 16.43 4.14
CA LEU A 15 2.09 16.94 4.10
C LEU A 15 2.25 17.81 2.85
N ASP A 16 2.39 19.11 3.04
CA ASP A 16 2.63 20.08 1.95
C ASP A 16 4.10 20.51 1.97
N GLU A 17 4.79 20.38 0.85
CA GLU A 17 6.18 20.85 0.73
C GLU A 17 6.24 22.36 0.59
N THR A 18 7.06 23.00 1.42
CA THR A 18 7.30 24.45 1.39
C THR A 18 8.77 24.72 1.69
N ASP A 19 9.48 25.36 0.77
CA ASP A 19 10.89 25.76 0.93
C ASP A 19 11.81 24.62 1.40
N GLY A 20 11.62 23.40 0.84
CA GLY A 20 12.43 22.22 1.16
C GLY A 20 12.12 21.57 2.50
N SER A 21 11.06 22.02 3.18
CA SER A 21 10.50 21.41 4.40
C SER A 21 9.07 20.95 4.14
N TRP A 22 8.55 20.08 5.00
CA TRP A 22 7.18 19.59 4.94
C TRP A 22 6.36 20.17 6.08
N VAL A 23 5.19 20.71 5.76
CA VAL A 23 4.22 21.19 6.76
C VAL A 23 3.14 20.14 6.91
N ALA A 24 3.02 19.57 8.10
CA ALA A 24 2.01 18.58 8.45
C ALA A 24 0.73 19.26 8.97
N THR A 25 -0.42 18.80 8.47
CA THR A 25 -1.75 19.19 8.94
C THR A 25 -2.58 17.94 9.16
N SER A 26 -2.98 17.70 10.41
CA SER A 26 -3.77 16.52 10.81
C SER A 26 -5.27 16.75 10.61
N SER A 27 -5.96 15.64 10.37
CA SER A 27 -7.42 15.55 10.34
C SER A 27 -7.86 14.13 10.73
N LEU A 28 -9.12 13.93 11.08
CA LEU A 28 -9.66 12.64 11.55
C LEU A 28 -8.88 12.07 12.75
N GLU A 29 -8.39 12.89 13.65
CA GLU A 29 -7.69 12.46 14.86
C GLU A 29 -8.61 11.61 15.75
N GLY A 30 -8.07 10.55 16.35
CA GLY A 30 -8.83 9.62 17.17
C GLY A 30 -9.76 8.70 16.39
N SER A 31 -9.75 8.75 15.05
CA SER A 31 -10.68 7.97 14.23
C SER A 31 -10.20 6.54 13.92
N GLY A 32 -8.95 6.23 14.22
CA GLY A 32 -8.35 4.94 13.82
C GLY A 32 -8.09 4.83 12.32
N ALA A 33 -7.77 5.94 11.64
CA ALA A 33 -7.46 5.94 10.21
C ALA A 33 -6.19 5.13 9.92
N GLN A 34 -6.33 3.99 9.23
CA GLN A 34 -5.26 3.02 9.03
C GLN A 34 -4.85 2.82 7.57
N CYS A 35 -5.68 3.23 6.62
CA CYS A 35 -5.36 3.22 5.20
C CYS A 35 -5.95 4.45 4.51
N LEU A 36 -5.42 4.76 3.32
CA LEU A 36 -5.89 5.87 2.53
C LEU A 36 -5.70 5.59 1.03
N ALA A 37 -6.47 6.29 0.20
CA ALA A 37 -6.26 6.36 -1.25
C ALA A 37 -6.53 7.77 -1.75
N VAL A 38 -5.70 8.22 -2.70
CA VAL A 38 -5.89 9.49 -3.42
C VAL A 38 -6.42 9.15 -4.82
N ASP A 39 -7.39 9.91 -5.31
CA ASP A 39 -7.83 9.77 -6.70
C ASP A 39 -6.73 10.31 -7.64
N PRO A 40 -6.05 9.46 -8.42
CA PRO A 40 -4.94 9.91 -9.28
C PRO A 40 -5.37 10.88 -10.37
N ARG A 41 -6.67 10.96 -10.65
CA ARG A 41 -7.26 11.89 -11.63
C ARG A 41 -7.70 13.21 -10.99
N ARG A 42 -7.81 13.26 -9.65
CA ARG A 42 -8.22 14.41 -8.84
C ARG A 42 -7.47 14.43 -7.52
N PRO A 43 -6.24 14.94 -7.49
CA PRO A 43 -5.36 14.85 -6.32
C PRO A 43 -5.91 15.49 -5.03
N ALA A 44 -6.92 16.35 -5.11
CA ALA A 44 -7.62 16.87 -3.93
C ALA A 44 -8.68 15.90 -3.36
N THR A 45 -9.01 14.83 -4.08
CA THR A 45 -9.97 13.81 -3.65
C THR A 45 -9.24 12.69 -2.92
N VAL A 46 -9.55 12.52 -1.64
CA VAL A 46 -8.88 11.57 -0.73
C VAL A 46 -9.93 10.71 -0.03
N PHE A 47 -9.65 9.43 0.09
CA PHE A 47 -10.43 8.48 0.87
C PHE A 47 -9.61 7.98 2.05
N ALA A 48 -10.21 7.89 3.23
CA ALA A 48 -9.62 7.35 4.44
C ALA A 48 -10.43 6.13 4.92
N GLY A 49 -9.75 5.03 5.19
CA GLY A 49 -10.33 3.82 5.77
C GLY A 49 -10.05 3.76 7.26
N LEU A 50 -11.11 3.59 8.03
CA LEU A 50 -11.07 3.60 9.49
C LEU A 50 -11.19 2.18 10.05
N ARG A 51 -10.59 1.95 11.20
CA ARG A 51 -10.62 0.64 11.88
C ARG A 51 -12.03 0.21 12.29
N GLU A 52 -12.86 1.16 12.71
CA GLU A 52 -14.23 0.91 13.18
C GLU A 52 -15.22 1.98 12.69
N GLY A 53 -14.90 2.69 11.61
CA GLY A 53 -15.70 3.84 11.16
C GLY A 53 -16.00 3.89 9.67
N GLY A 54 -15.74 2.79 8.93
CA GLY A 54 -15.99 2.71 7.50
C GLY A 54 -15.04 3.60 6.68
N VAL A 55 -15.55 4.20 5.64
CA VAL A 55 -14.80 5.07 4.72
C VAL A 55 -15.20 6.53 4.91
N ARG A 56 -14.23 7.42 4.95
CA ARG A 56 -14.40 8.87 4.86
C ARG A 56 -13.87 9.38 3.51
N HIS A 57 -14.52 10.40 2.97
CA HIS A 57 -14.20 11.02 1.71
C HIS A 57 -14.00 12.52 1.88
N SER A 58 -12.97 13.07 1.24
CA SER A 58 -12.69 14.50 1.15
C SER A 58 -12.51 14.89 -0.32
N GLU A 59 -13.02 16.07 -0.72
CA GLU A 59 -12.79 16.67 -2.05
C GLU A 59 -11.91 17.95 -1.97
N ASP A 60 -11.45 18.31 -0.78
CA ASP A 60 -10.70 19.54 -0.48
C ASP A 60 -9.33 19.24 0.17
N ALA A 61 -8.71 18.15 -0.26
CA ALA A 61 -7.39 17.72 0.21
C ALA A 61 -7.33 17.48 1.73
N GLY A 62 -8.38 16.86 2.29
CA GLY A 62 -8.44 16.47 3.70
C GLY A 62 -8.84 17.58 4.65
N ALA A 63 -9.30 18.75 4.15
CA ALA A 63 -9.78 19.83 5.03
C ALA A 63 -11.16 19.50 5.63
N THR A 64 -12.06 18.88 4.87
CA THR A 64 -13.34 18.38 5.34
C THR A 64 -13.58 16.95 4.92
N TRP A 65 -14.36 16.20 5.70
CA TRP A 65 -14.62 14.79 5.48
C TRP A 65 -16.11 14.44 5.59
N VAL A 66 -16.57 13.56 4.71
CA VAL A 66 -17.93 13.04 4.67
C VAL A 66 -17.91 11.53 4.87
N ASP A 67 -18.91 11.00 5.58
CA ASP A 67 -19.11 9.54 5.72
C ASP A 67 -19.66 8.96 4.42
N CYS A 68 -19.05 7.87 3.97
CA CYS A 68 -19.43 7.17 2.73
C CYS A 68 -20.44 6.04 2.95
N GLY A 69 -20.87 5.77 4.19
CA GLY A 69 -21.89 4.77 4.47
C GLY A 69 -21.53 3.33 4.06
N LEU A 70 -20.24 2.97 4.10
CA LEU A 70 -19.82 1.58 3.83
C LEU A 70 -20.50 0.62 4.83
N PRO A 71 -21.10 -0.52 4.38
CA PRO A 71 -21.81 -1.44 5.27
C PRO A 71 -20.94 -2.09 6.35
N GLU A 72 -19.63 -2.22 6.09
CA GLU A 72 -18.66 -2.85 7.01
C GLU A 72 -17.79 -1.78 7.67
N PRO A 73 -17.62 -1.80 9.01
CA PRO A 73 -16.90 -0.74 9.72
C PRO A 73 -15.37 -0.86 9.62
N GLY A 74 -14.81 -2.07 9.52
CA GLY A 74 -13.38 -2.32 9.58
C GLY A 74 -12.71 -2.28 8.21
N VAL A 75 -12.18 -1.12 7.78
CA VAL A 75 -11.57 -0.95 6.46
C VAL A 75 -10.05 -1.11 6.56
N PHE A 76 -9.51 -2.13 5.88
CA PHE A 76 -8.07 -2.45 5.88
C PHE A 76 -7.33 -1.93 4.65
N SER A 77 -8.03 -1.81 3.52
CA SER A 77 -7.43 -1.32 2.28
C SER A 77 -8.39 -0.48 1.46
N LEU A 78 -7.85 0.50 0.77
CA LEU A 78 -8.55 1.38 -0.16
C LEU A 78 -7.73 1.53 -1.44
N ALA A 79 -8.41 1.60 -2.57
CA ALA A 79 -7.79 1.95 -3.84
C ALA A 79 -8.76 2.73 -4.71
N VAL A 80 -8.23 3.64 -5.54
CA VAL A 80 -8.98 4.32 -6.60
C VAL A 80 -8.38 3.93 -7.94
N SER A 81 -9.20 3.41 -8.82
CA SER A 81 -8.80 3.04 -10.18
C SER A 81 -8.41 4.28 -10.99
N ALA A 82 -7.18 4.31 -11.47
CA ALA A 82 -6.73 5.37 -12.38
C ALA A 82 -7.45 5.30 -13.73
N ALA A 83 -7.84 4.11 -14.15
CA ALA A 83 -8.49 3.88 -15.45
C ALA A 83 -9.91 4.48 -15.52
N ASP A 84 -10.72 4.36 -14.45
CA ASP A 84 -12.13 4.79 -14.48
C ASP A 84 -12.61 5.53 -13.22
N GLY A 85 -11.84 5.51 -12.11
CA GLY A 85 -12.15 6.15 -10.84
C GLY A 85 -13.07 5.38 -9.93
N THR A 86 -13.28 4.10 -10.20
CA THR A 86 -13.93 3.20 -9.25
C THR A 86 -13.13 3.17 -7.94
N VAL A 87 -13.82 3.37 -6.84
CA VAL A 87 -13.25 3.26 -5.49
C VAL A 87 -13.49 1.85 -4.99
N TYR A 88 -12.43 1.19 -4.51
CA TYR A 88 -12.51 -0.13 -3.91
C TYR A 88 -12.18 -0.06 -2.43
N ALA A 89 -12.93 -0.80 -1.60
CA ALA A 89 -12.71 -0.92 -0.17
C ALA A 89 -12.65 -2.39 0.25
N GLY A 90 -11.56 -2.77 0.91
CA GLY A 90 -11.36 -4.10 1.48
C GLY A 90 -11.42 -4.06 2.99
N THR A 91 -12.07 -5.06 3.61
CA THR A 91 -12.44 -5.04 5.03
C THR A 91 -11.89 -6.22 5.83
N GLU A 92 -12.00 -6.13 7.15
CA GLU A 92 -11.94 -7.21 8.14
C GLU A 92 -13.31 -7.34 8.82
N PRO A 93 -14.00 -8.49 8.75
CA PRO A 93 -13.70 -9.68 7.96
C PRO A 93 -13.53 -9.41 6.46
N SER A 94 -12.83 -10.34 5.75
CA SER A 94 -12.57 -10.18 4.32
C SER A 94 -13.86 -10.04 3.53
N ARG A 95 -14.13 -8.83 3.06
CA ARG A 95 -15.11 -8.49 2.02
C ARG A 95 -14.50 -7.42 1.13
N LEU A 96 -15.00 -7.32 -0.08
CA LEU A 96 -14.59 -6.32 -1.05
C LEU A 96 -15.82 -5.57 -1.55
N PHE A 97 -15.71 -4.27 -1.64
CA PHE A 97 -16.76 -3.38 -2.15
C PHE A 97 -16.21 -2.49 -3.26
N GLY A 98 -17.06 -2.17 -4.23
CA GLY A 98 -16.79 -1.21 -5.30
C GLY A 98 -17.80 -0.06 -5.29
N SER A 99 -17.35 1.14 -5.61
CA SER A 99 -18.19 2.33 -5.77
C SER A 99 -17.80 3.10 -7.04
N ASN A 100 -18.79 3.47 -7.85
CA ASN A 100 -18.59 4.28 -9.05
C ASN A 100 -19.01 5.75 -8.86
N ASP A 101 -19.43 6.13 -7.65
CA ASP A 101 -19.98 7.44 -7.31
C ASP A 101 -19.27 8.06 -6.10
N LYS A 102 -17.95 7.84 -6.00
CA LYS A 102 -17.07 8.36 -4.94
C LYS A 102 -17.47 7.92 -3.52
N GLY A 103 -17.96 6.70 -3.37
CA GLY A 103 -18.36 6.16 -2.08
C GLY A 103 -19.76 6.55 -1.62
N THR A 104 -20.59 7.16 -2.47
CA THR A 104 -22.00 7.45 -2.13
C THR A 104 -22.82 6.17 -2.03
N THR A 105 -22.58 5.21 -2.93
CA THR A 105 -23.16 3.87 -2.90
C THR A 105 -22.08 2.80 -3.10
N TRP A 106 -22.30 1.62 -2.52
CA TRP A 106 -21.35 0.51 -2.55
C TRP A 106 -22.01 -0.77 -3.05
N GLU A 107 -21.37 -1.42 -4.01
CA GLU A 107 -21.69 -2.77 -4.50
C GLU A 107 -20.77 -3.77 -3.79
N ALA A 108 -21.33 -4.81 -3.17
CA ALA A 108 -20.55 -5.91 -2.60
C ALA A 108 -20.05 -6.84 -3.72
N LEU A 109 -18.75 -7.12 -3.74
CA LEU A 109 -18.11 -8.01 -4.71
C LEU A 109 -17.92 -9.41 -4.08
N ASP A 110 -19.03 -9.99 -3.62
CA ASP A 110 -19.06 -11.19 -2.75
C ASP A 110 -18.58 -12.47 -3.46
N ALA A 111 -18.45 -12.51 -4.79
CA ALA A 111 -17.85 -13.63 -5.52
C ALA A 111 -16.40 -13.95 -5.02
N LEU A 112 -15.70 -12.99 -4.44
CA LEU A 112 -14.42 -13.22 -3.77
C LEU A 112 -14.55 -14.26 -2.65
N LEU A 113 -15.68 -14.30 -1.95
CA LEU A 113 -15.93 -15.21 -0.83
C LEU A 113 -16.33 -16.63 -1.27
N GLU A 114 -16.57 -16.85 -2.55
CA GLU A 114 -16.93 -18.16 -3.13
C GLU A 114 -15.70 -18.95 -3.57
N LEU A 115 -14.50 -18.37 -3.46
CA LEU A 115 -13.25 -19.03 -3.85
C LEU A 115 -12.98 -20.30 -3.01
N PRO A 116 -12.47 -21.36 -3.66
CA PRO A 116 -12.15 -22.62 -2.97
C PRO A 116 -11.16 -22.47 -1.82
N SER A 117 -10.22 -21.51 -1.91
CA SER A 117 -9.22 -21.27 -0.87
C SER A 117 -9.77 -20.54 0.36
N ARG A 118 -10.95 -19.90 0.28
CA ARG A 118 -11.51 -19.09 1.37
C ARG A 118 -11.50 -19.76 2.75
N PRO A 119 -11.84 -21.06 2.90
CA PRO A 119 -11.81 -21.70 4.22
C PRO A 119 -10.42 -21.77 4.87
N THR A 120 -9.35 -21.50 4.12
CA THR A 120 -7.96 -21.50 4.61
C THR A 120 -7.45 -20.10 4.96
N TRP A 121 -8.23 -19.05 4.69
CA TRP A 121 -7.84 -17.68 4.99
C TRP A 121 -7.94 -17.43 6.49
N SER A 122 -6.87 -16.92 7.08
CA SER A 122 -6.84 -16.62 8.50
C SER A 122 -5.76 -15.60 8.80
N PHE A 123 -5.90 -14.89 9.90
CA PHE A 123 -4.87 -13.99 10.40
C PHE A 123 -4.60 -14.26 11.89
N PRO A 124 -3.73 -15.22 12.24
CA PRO A 124 -3.28 -15.41 13.62
C PRO A 124 -2.39 -14.20 14.05
N PRO A 125 -2.40 -13.79 15.35
CA PRO A 125 -3.10 -14.35 16.49
C PRO A 125 -4.49 -13.74 16.75
N ARG A 126 -4.99 -12.92 15.85
CA ARG A 126 -6.36 -12.40 15.95
C ARG A 126 -7.34 -13.55 15.74
N PRO A 127 -8.57 -13.53 16.29
CA PRO A 127 -9.46 -14.67 16.25
C PRO A 127 -9.87 -15.00 14.82
N TRP A 128 -8.95 -15.65 14.09
CA TRP A 128 -9.17 -16.37 12.82
C TRP A 128 -9.91 -15.56 11.73
N THR A 129 -9.88 -14.22 11.84
CA THR A 129 -10.54 -13.32 10.91
C THR A 129 -9.53 -12.89 9.85
N SER A 130 -9.79 -13.26 8.60
CA SER A 130 -9.01 -12.76 7.47
C SER A 130 -9.44 -11.34 7.08
N HIS A 131 -8.56 -10.62 6.40
CA HIS A 131 -8.86 -9.30 5.84
C HIS A 131 -8.29 -9.14 4.42
N VAL A 132 -8.92 -8.27 3.65
CA VAL A 132 -8.38 -7.83 2.35
C VAL A 132 -7.28 -6.81 2.62
N ARG A 133 -6.04 -7.28 2.60
CA ARG A 133 -4.86 -6.50 2.98
C ARG A 133 -4.52 -5.41 1.95
N TRP A 134 -4.67 -5.75 0.65
CA TRP A 134 -4.33 -4.84 -0.42
C TRP A 134 -5.25 -4.99 -1.62
N ILE A 135 -5.49 -3.90 -2.31
CA ILE A 135 -6.28 -3.85 -3.54
C ILE A 135 -5.46 -3.06 -4.56
N ALA A 136 -5.29 -3.62 -5.76
CA ALA A 136 -4.58 -2.97 -6.83
C ALA A 136 -5.39 -3.05 -8.14
N PRO A 137 -6.21 -2.04 -8.46
CA PRO A 137 -6.83 -1.91 -9.77
C PRO A 137 -5.75 -1.55 -10.81
N SER A 138 -5.80 -2.16 -11.99
CA SER A 138 -4.87 -1.86 -13.06
C SER A 138 -5.08 -0.42 -13.57
N PRO A 139 -4.01 0.35 -13.79
CA PRO A 139 -4.10 1.68 -14.36
C PRO A 139 -4.40 1.66 -15.86
N HIS A 140 -4.20 0.51 -16.53
CA HIS A 140 -4.33 0.35 -17.99
C HIS A 140 -5.66 -0.28 -18.41
N ASP A 141 -6.23 -1.13 -17.57
CA ASP A 141 -7.46 -1.87 -17.82
C ASP A 141 -8.36 -1.85 -16.59
N ALA A 142 -9.46 -1.11 -16.65
CA ALA A 142 -10.42 -0.99 -15.57
C ALA A 142 -11.09 -2.33 -15.17
N SER A 143 -11.02 -3.36 -16.02
CA SER A 143 -11.57 -4.68 -15.71
C SER A 143 -10.63 -5.51 -14.83
N LEU A 144 -9.34 -5.20 -14.84
CA LEU A 144 -8.31 -5.99 -14.18
C LEU A 144 -8.04 -5.50 -12.76
N LEU A 145 -8.22 -6.40 -11.78
CA LEU A 145 -8.12 -6.12 -10.36
C LEU A 145 -7.35 -7.23 -9.66
N LEU A 146 -6.39 -6.85 -8.81
CA LEU A 146 -5.72 -7.76 -7.88
C LEU A 146 -6.20 -7.49 -6.46
N ALA A 147 -6.41 -8.54 -5.68
CA ALA A 147 -6.72 -8.48 -4.26
C ALA A 147 -5.80 -9.40 -3.47
N GLY A 148 -5.10 -8.84 -2.50
CA GLY A 148 -4.25 -9.56 -1.57
C GLY A 148 -4.99 -9.85 -0.27
N ILE A 149 -5.07 -11.12 0.12
CA ILE A 149 -5.56 -11.57 1.42
C ILE A 149 -4.34 -11.93 2.26
N GLU A 150 -4.13 -11.24 3.38
CA GLU A 150 -3.02 -11.57 4.28
C GLU A 150 -3.19 -13.00 4.79
N LEU A 151 -2.16 -13.83 4.62
CA LEU A 151 -2.19 -15.29 4.86
C LEU A 151 -3.31 -16.04 4.10
N GLY A 152 -3.81 -15.47 3.01
CA GLY A 152 -4.81 -16.08 2.13
C GLY A 152 -4.32 -16.24 0.70
N GLY A 153 -3.49 -15.32 0.24
CA GLY A 153 -2.90 -15.31 -1.10
C GLY A 153 -3.37 -14.15 -1.96
N LEU A 154 -2.90 -14.14 -3.18
CA LEU A 154 -3.20 -13.12 -4.19
C LEU A 154 -4.27 -13.65 -5.15
N MET A 155 -5.37 -12.93 -5.28
CA MET A 155 -6.51 -13.22 -6.15
C MET A 155 -6.55 -12.25 -7.32
N ARG A 156 -7.04 -12.69 -8.45
CA ARG A 156 -7.14 -11.89 -9.67
C ARG A 156 -8.58 -11.89 -10.20
N SER A 157 -9.05 -10.75 -10.65
CA SER A 157 -10.28 -10.60 -11.42
C SER A 157 -9.99 -9.89 -12.74
N ALA A 158 -10.67 -10.30 -13.81
CA ALA A 158 -10.63 -9.68 -15.13
C ALA A 158 -11.98 -9.04 -15.53
N ASP A 159 -12.87 -8.82 -14.56
CA ASP A 159 -14.22 -8.29 -14.77
C ASP A 159 -14.69 -7.36 -13.64
N ARG A 160 -13.75 -6.59 -13.04
CA ARG A 160 -14.01 -5.63 -11.95
C ARG A 160 -14.47 -6.28 -10.65
N GLY A 161 -14.02 -7.50 -10.36
CA GLY A 161 -14.36 -8.22 -9.14
C GLY A 161 -15.68 -8.97 -9.17
N ARG A 162 -16.33 -9.11 -10.35
CA ARG A 162 -17.55 -9.91 -10.49
C ARG A 162 -17.28 -11.40 -10.44
N THR A 163 -16.13 -11.82 -10.96
CA THR A 163 -15.59 -13.18 -10.79
C THR A 163 -14.11 -13.11 -10.40
N TRP A 164 -13.64 -14.17 -9.77
CA TRP A 164 -12.27 -14.22 -9.25
C TRP A 164 -11.60 -15.53 -9.61
N GLU A 165 -10.34 -15.42 -9.96
CA GLU A 165 -9.38 -16.53 -10.01
C GLU A 165 -8.70 -16.63 -8.65
N ASP A 166 -8.62 -17.86 -8.15
CA ASP A 166 -8.02 -18.17 -6.84
C ASP A 166 -6.50 -17.86 -6.82
N HIS A 167 -5.86 -18.08 -5.68
CA HIS A 167 -4.46 -17.76 -5.46
C HIS A 167 -3.57 -18.05 -6.68
N ARG A 168 -2.88 -17.03 -7.14
CA ARG A 168 -2.13 -17.08 -8.40
C ARG A 168 -0.83 -17.87 -8.29
N PRO A 169 -0.46 -18.66 -9.32
CA PRO A 169 0.80 -19.41 -9.33
C PRO A 169 2.02 -18.50 -9.16
N GLY A 170 2.89 -18.84 -8.21
CA GLY A 170 4.14 -18.13 -7.94
C GLY A 170 4.01 -16.88 -7.07
N ALA A 171 2.79 -16.43 -6.76
CA ALA A 171 2.54 -15.33 -5.83
C ALA A 171 2.74 -15.74 -4.36
N GLN A 172 2.91 -14.75 -3.48
CA GLN A 172 3.03 -14.96 -2.04
C GLN A 172 1.66 -15.29 -1.42
N ARG A 173 1.65 -16.17 -0.42
CA ARG A 173 0.43 -16.43 0.34
C ARG A 173 0.14 -15.38 1.41
N ASP A 174 1.17 -14.71 1.86
CA ASP A 174 1.10 -13.66 2.88
C ASP A 174 1.32 -12.31 2.20
N VAL A 175 0.25 -11.77 1.59
CA VAL A 175 0.32 -10.56 0.78
C VAL A 175 0.31 -9.31 1.66
N HIS A 176 1.29 -8.44 1.50
CA HIS A 176 1.37 -7.17 2.23
C HIS A 176 1.13 -5.96 1.35
N CYS A 177 1.68 -5.93 0.14
CA CYS A 177 1.57 -4.80 -0.79
C CYS A 177 1.60 -5.29 -2.24
N LEU A 178 0.79 -4.66 -3.10
CA LEU A 178 0.73 -4.89 -4.53
C LEU A 178 0.84 -3.56 -5.27
N ALA A 179 1.54 -3.54 -6.41
CA ALA A 179 1.56 -2.39 -7.30
C ALA A 179 1.53 -2.84 -8.77
N TRP A 180 0.81 -2.08 -9.60
CA TRP A 180 0.98 -2.10 -11.04
C TRP A 180 2.03 -1.08 -11.46
N HIS A 181 2.73 -1.35 -12.55
CA HIS A 181 3.56 -0.31 -13.15
C HIS A 181 2.68 0.71 -13.88
N PRO A 182 2.86 2.03 -13.64
CA PRO A 182 1.97 3.04 -14.21
C PRO A 182 2.06 3.15 -15.74
N ASN A 183 3.19 2.78 -16.35
CA ASN A 183 3.48 2.95 -17.77
C ASN A 183 3.85 1.66 -18.52
N ALA A 184 3.83 0.49 -17.86
CA ALA A 184 4.09 -0.80 -18.49
C ALA A 184 2.90 -1.74 -18.27
N GLU A 185 2.09 -1.91 -19.31
CA GLU A 185 0.90 -2.76 -19.28
C GLU A 185 1.26 -4.21 -18.91
N GLY A 186 0.43 -4.84 -18.07
CA GLY A 186 0.61 -6.21 -17.60
C GLY A 186 1.72 -6.40 -16.57
N ARG A 187 2.49 -5.36 -16.23
CA ARG A 187 3.56 -5.44 -15.24
C ARG A 187 3.03 -5.15 -13.83
N ALA A 188 3.19 -6.12 -12.92
CA ALA A 188 2.79 -5.99 -11.52
C ALA A 188 3.85 -6.53 -10.58
N TYR A 189 3.80 -6.10 -9.30
CA TYR A 189 4.79 -6.42 -8.28
C TYR A 189 4.10 -6.70 -6.95
N GLU A 190 4.74 -7.54 -6.15
CA GLU A 190 4.25 -8.00 -4.86
C GLU A 190 5.35 -7.98 -3.80
N ALA A 191 4.97 -7.52 -2.60
CA ALA A 191 5.71 -7.72 -1.37
C ALA A 191 4.87 -8.54 -0.40
N GLY A 192 5.47 -9.49 0.30
CA GLY A 192 4.77 -10.39 1.21
C GLY A 192 5.64 -10.98 2.30
N GLY A 193 5.05 -11.70 3.23
CA GLY A 193 5.74 -12.27 4.39
C GLY A 193 6.78 -13.33 4.07
N GLY A 194 6.71 -13.95 2.88
CA GLY A 194 7.67 -14.95 2.39
C GLY A 194 8.69 -14.40 1.40
N GLY A 195 8.57 -13.14 0.97
CA GLY A 195 9.43 -12.54 -0.04
C GLY A 195 8.70 -11.61 -0.98
N SER A 196 9.19 -11.48 -2.20
CA SER A 196 8.59 -10.65 -3.24
C SER A 196 8.52 -11.37 -4.57
N ALA A 197 7.60 -10.94 -5.44
CA ALA A 197 7.41 -11.50 -6.76
C ALA A 197 7.01 -10.40 -7.76
N PHE A 198 7.06 -10.71 -9.05
CA PHE A 198 6.55 -9.85 -10.10
C PHE A 198 5.84 -10.66 -11.19
N SER A 199 4.90 -10.00 -11.86
CA SER A 199 4.18 -10.51 -13.04
C SER A 199 4.49 -9.66 -14.27
N VAL A 200 4.40 -10.27 -15.47
CA VAL A 200 4.51 -9.60 -16.76
C VAL A 200 3.32 -9.89 -17.67
N ASP A 201 2.33 -10.62 -17.19
CA ASP A 201 1.19 -11.15 -17.92
C ASP A 201 -0.18 -10.73 -17.32
N GLY A 202 -0.23 -9.57 -16.68
CA GLY A 202 -1.46 -9.06 -16.08
C GLY A 202 -1.84 -9.76 -14.78
N GLY A 203 -0.87 -10.29 -14.05
CA GLY A 203 -1.08 -10.96 -12.77
C GLY A 203 -1.54 -12.41 -12.89
N GLU A 204 -1.50 -13.00 -14.09
CA GLU A 204 -1.86 -14.41 -14.29
C GLU A 204 -0.85 -15.34 -13.64
N THR A 205 0.44 -15.08 -13.83
CA THR A 205 1.53 -15.81 -13.19
C THR A 205 2.55 -14.88 -12.55
N TRP A 206 3.24 -15.38 -11.52
CA TRP A 206 4.19 -14.61 -10.75
C TRP A 206 5.55 -15.30 -10.69
N THR A 207 6.59 -14.51 -10.78
CA THR A 207 7.98 -14.98 -10.69
C THR A 207 8.55 -14.50 -9.34
N PRO A 208 8.93 -15.40 -8.42
CA PRO A 208 9.61 -15.02 -7.19
C PRO A 208 10.90 -14.26 -7.46
N ALA A 209 11.19 -13.28 -6.61
CA ALA A 209 12.30 -12.34 -6.76
C ALA A 209 12.95 -12.06 -5.40
N ASP A 210 13.68 -13.04 -4.86
CA ASP A 210 14.23 -12.99 -3.50
C ASP A 210 15.76 -12.95 -3.45
N ASP A 211 16.41 -13.20 -4.59
CA ASP A 211 17.85 -13.31 -4.70
C ASP A 211 18.58 -12.01 -4.27
N GLY A 212 19.60 -12.15 -3.41
CA GLY A 212 20.42 -11.03 -2.90
C GLY A 212 19.90 -10.35 -1.63
N ARG A 213 18.74 -10.74 -1.06
CA ARG A 213 18.28 -10.25 0.24
C ARG A 213 18.63 -11.22 1.37
N ASP A 214 18.99 -10.65 2.49
CA ASP A 214 19.18 -11.34 3.77
C ASP A 214 17.95 -11.25 4.70
N ARG A 215 16.94 -10.47 4.29
CA ARG A 215 15.65 -10.26 4.97
C ARG A 215 14.50 -10.55 4.01
N ASN A 216 13.65 -11.49 4.39
CA ASN A 216 12.59 -12.00 3.50
C ASN A 216 11.17 -11.58 3.92
N TYR A 217 11.00 -10.99 5.09
CA TYR A 217 9.71 -10.43 5.49
C TYR A 217 9.56 -9.04 4.86
N THR A 218 9.09 -9.02 3.60
CA THR A 218 8.90 -7.76 2.86
C THR A 218 7.53 -7.15 3.16
N TRP A 219 7.46 -5.81 3.22
CA TRP A 219 6.24 -5.12 3.62
C TRP A 219 5.79 -4.07 2.60
N ALA A 220 6.46 -2.93 2.53
CA ALA A 220 6.14 -1.88 1.59
C ALA A 220 6.85 -2.10 0.24
N LEU A 221 6.24 -1.59 -0.82
CA LEU A 221 6.72 -1.70 -2.18
C LEU A 221 6.51 -0.39 -2.92
N ALA A 222 7.49 0.01 -3.73
CA ALA A 222 7.37 1.08 -4.72
C ALA A 222 7.99 0.65 -6.05
N VAL A 223 7.49 1.21 -7.14
CA VAL A 223 8.01 0.98 -8.48
C VAL A 223 8.55 2.29 -9.06
N ASP A 224 9.65 2.22 -9.81
CA ASP A 224 10.13 3.38 -10.57
C ASP A 224 9.14 3.67 -11.70
N PRO A 225 8.56 4.87 -11.80
CA PRO A 225 7.50 5.13 -12.77
C PRO A 225 7.98 5.15 -14.23
N VAL A 226 9.30 5.20 -14.45
CA VAL A 226 9.91 5.28 -15.78
C VAL A 226 10.44 3.92 -16.24
N ASP A 227 11.05 3.16 -15.32
CA ASP A 227 11.72 1.90 -15.65
C ASP A 227 11.06 0.72 -14.93
N PRO A 228 10.31 -0.14 -15.65
CA PRO A 228 9.62 -1.29 -15.05
C PRO A 228 10.55 -2.36 -14.48
N GLU A 229 11.84 -2.28 -14.77
CA GLU A 229 12.83 -3.20 -14.21
C GLU A 229 13.44 -2.67 -12.89
N VAL A 230 13.04 -1.45 -12.44
CA VAL A 230 13.50 -0.86 -11.18
C VAL A 230 12.36 -0.79 -10.18
N TRP A 231 12.53 -1.45 -9.04
CA TRP A 231 11.55 -1.44 -7.96
C TRP A 231 12.20 -1.63 -6.60
N TYR A 232 11.44 -1.34 -5.55
CA TYR A 232 11.93 -1.18 -4.20
C TYR A 232 11.03 -1.92 -3.22
N VAL A 233 11.62 -2.47 -2.16
CA VAL A 233 10.88 -3.05 -1.03
C VAL A 233 11.51 -2.66 0.28
N SER A 234 10.71 -2.58 1.33
CA SER A 234 11.19 -2.63 2.71
C SER A 234 11.16 -4.08 3.19
N ALA A 235 12.11 -4.48 4.01
CA ALA A 235 12.11 -5.81 4.60
C ALA A 235 12.74 -5.85 5.99
N SER A 236 12.24 -6.80 6.80
CA SER A 236 12.72 -7.14 8.13
C SER A 236 13.07 -8.64 8.18
N THR A 237 13.67 -9.07 9.29
CA THR A 237 14.02 -10.48 9.52
C THR A 237 12.80 -11.37 9.79
N GLY A 238 11.65 -10.78 10.13
CA GLY A 238 10.40 -11.51 10.35
C GLY A 238 9.33 -10.64 11.01
N PRO A 239 8.10 -11.17 11.16
CA PRO A 239 6.95 -10.40 11.66
C PRO A 239 7.16 -9.89 13.09
N PHE A 240 7.80 -10.66 13.96
CA PHE A 240 8.07 -10.24 15.34
C PHE A 240 9.05 -9.07 15.44
N ALA A 241 10.05 -9.02 14.54
CA ALA A 241 10.97 -7.89 14.45
C ALA A 241 10.26 -6.68 13.84
N ALA A 242 9.53 -6.87 12.74
CA ALA A 242 8.84 -5.81 12.01
C ALA A 242 7.77 -5.09 12.86
N HIS A 243 7.00 -5.82 13.67
CA HIS A 243 5.82 -5.31 14.39
C HIS A 243 5.98 -5.31 15.92
N GLY A 244 7.10 -5.81 16.41
CA GLY A 244 7.41 -5.83 17.84
C GLY A 244 7.85 -4.46 18.35
N ARG A 245 8.14 -4.40 19.69
CA ARG A 245 8.64 -3.18 20.34
C ARG A 245 10.17 -3.04 20.25
N GLY A 246 10.84 -4.02 19.64
CA GLY A 246 12.30 -4.06 19.53
C GLY A 246 12.83 -3.42 18.26
N ASP A 247 14.10 -3.68 17.96
CA ASP A 247 14.75 -3.28 16.72
C ASP A 247 14.14 -4.08 15.54
N PRO A 248 13.57 -3.43 14.54
CA PRO A 248 12.96 -4.11 13.39
C PRO A 248 13.99 -4.78 12.49
N GLN A 249 15.30 -4.47 12.64
CA GLN A 249 16.35 -4.95 11.75
C GLN A 249 16.02 -4.69 10.28
N ALA A 250 15.40 -3.54 10.00
CA ALA A 250 14.82 -3.26 8.70
C ALA A 250 15.82 -2.61 7.74
N HIS A 251 15.67 -2.95 6.47
CA HIS A 251 16.37 -2.30 5.36
C HIS A 251 15.38 -1.91 4.26
N LEU A 252 15.80 -0.95 3.42
CA LEU A 252 15.26 -0.74 2.10
C LEU A 252 16.14 -1.43 1.07
N TYR A 253 15.51 -2.03 0.08
CA TYR A 253 16.19 -2.73 -1.01
C TYR A 253 15.72 -2.18 -2.35
N ARG A 254 16.62 -2.19 -3.34
CA ARG A 254 16.33 -1.92 -4.74
C ARG A 254 16.72 -3.11 -5.60
N ARG A 255 15.87 -3.45 -6.56
CA ARG A 255 16.18 -4.37 -7.64
C ARG A 255 16.23 -3.61 -8.96
N ARG A 256 17.22 -3.94 -9.80
CA ARG A 256 17.34 -3.43 -11.17
C ARG A 256 17.43 -4.63 -12.10
N ASN A 257 16.58 -4.68 -13.11
CA ASN A 257 16.52 -5.81 -14.04
C ASN A 257 16.33 -7.14 -13.29
N ARG A 258 17.07 -8.15 -13.72
CA ARG A 258 17.12 -9.46 -13.06
C ARG A 258 18.30 -9.60 -12.10
N GLU A 259 18.94 -8.50 -11.76
CA GLU A 259 20.06 -8.50 -10.82
C GLU A 259 19.56 -8.83 -9.40
N PRO A 260 20.43 -9.35 -8.54
CA PRO A 260 20.12 -9.52 -7.12
C PRO A 260 19.75 -8.19 -6.47
N TRP A 261 18.93 -8.25 -5.42
CA TRP A 261 18.59 -7.08 -4.63
C TRP A 261 19.84 -6.45 -4.01
N SER A 262 19.90 -5.13 -4.00
CA SER A 262 20.92 -4.35 -3.30
C SER A 262 20.28 -3.59 -2.13
N VAL A 263 20.95 -3.62 -0.97
CA VAL A 263 20.60 -2.78 0.18
C VAL A 263 20.82 -1.31 -0.19
N LEU A 264 19.86 -0.46 0.16
CA LEU A 264 19.98 0.99 0.02
C LEU A 264 20.65 1.58 1.26
N GLY A 265 21.65 2.42 1.01
CA GLY A 265 22.37 3.19 2.02
C GLY A 265 22.28 4.69 1.75
N GLY A 266 23.41 5.35 1.52
CA GLY A 266 23.46 6.74 1.05
C GLY A 266 22.85 7.77 2.01
N GLY A 267 23.04 7.57 3.33
CA GLY A 267 22.50 8.45 4.37
C GLY A 267 21.42 7.82 5.25
N LEU A 268 20.87 6.66 4.85
CA LEU A 268 20.00 5.89 5.73
C LEU A 268 20.78 5.26 6.89
N PRO A 269 20.20 5.17 8.10
CA PRO A 269 20.71 4.31 9.16
C PRO A 269 20.80 2.83 8.73
N ASP A 270 21.78 2.09 9.25
CA ASP A 270 21.98 0.68 8.95
C ASP A 270 22.14 -0.14 10.25
N PRO A 271 21.12 -0.95 10.64
CA PRO A 271 19.78 -1.02 10.07
C PRO A 271 18.93 0.23 10.36
N LEU A 272 17.76 0.34 9.72
CA LEU A 272 16.80 1.39 10.03
C LEU A 272 16.23 1.21 11.44
N PRO A 273 16.08 2.29 12.23
CA PRO A 273 15.65 2.23 13.63
C PRO A 273 14.18 1.88 13.81
N ALA A 274 13.38 2.02 12.75
CA ALA A 274 11.95 1.76 12.73
C ALA A 274 11.55 1.07 11.41
N MET A 275 10.47 0.31 11.42
CA MET A 275 10.02 -0.40 10.21
C MET A 275 9.49 0.59 9.16
N PRO A 276 9.98 0.56 7.93
CA PRO A 276 9.40 1.32 6.82
C PRO A 276 8.09 0.68 6.38
N TYR A 277 6.97 1.17 6.90
CA TYR A 277 5.65 0.66 6.55
C TYR A 277 5.11 1.23 5.25
N ALA A 278 5.62 2.37 4.81
CA ALA A 278 5.19 3.00 3.57
C ALA A 278 6.39 3.30 2.67
N LEU A 279 6.24 3.02 1.39
CA LEU A 279 7.23 3.32 0.36
C LEU A 279 6.47 3.75 -0.89
N VAL A 280 6.75 4.95 -1.40
CA VAL A 280 6.08 5.48 -2.59
C VAL A 280 7.05 6.21 -3.50
N ALA A 281 6.87 6.05 -4.81
CA ALA A 281 7.51 6.89 -5.81
C ALA A 281 6.52 7.97 -6.26
N ALA A 282 6.94 9.22 -6.28
CA ALA A 282 6.16 10.36 -6.70
C ALA A 282 7.04 11.32 -7.50
N GLU A 283 6.61 11.67 -8.70
CA GLU A 283 7.39 12.46 -9.63
C GLU A 283 8.75 11.77 -9.90
N ASP A 284 9.85 12.42 -9.55
CA ASP A 284 11.23 11.92 -9.65
C ASP A 284 11.83 11.50 -8.30
N ARG A 285 11.01 11.44 -7.25
CA ARG A 285 11.43 11.16 -5.87
C ARG A 285 10.86 9.85 -5.34
N LEU A 286 11.61 9.24 -4.44
CA LEU A 286 11.21 8.09 -3.66
C LEU A 286 11.08 8.50 -2.19
N PHE A 287 9.99 8.12 -1.53
CA PHE A 287 9.72 8.41 -0.13
C PHE A 287 9.57 7.14 0.69
N ALA A 288 10.15 7.13 1.88
CA ALA A 288 9.99 6.07 2.86
C ALA A 288 9.44 6.62 4.18
N GLY A 289 8.28 6.13 4.59
CA GLY A 289 7.63 6.45 5.85
C GLY A 289 7.85 5.35 6.88
N LEU A 290 8.38 5.72 8.05
CA LEU A 290 8.73 4.79 9.10
C LEU A 290 7.67 4.75 10.21
N SER A 291 7.62 3.63 10.93
CA SER A 291 6.68 3.38 12.03
C SER A 291 6.83 4.33 13.24
N ASP A 292 7.91 5.11 13.29
CA ASP A 292 8.17 6.12 14.32
C ASP A 292 7.91 7.56 13.85
N GLY A 293 7.26 7.73 12.68
CA GLY A 293 6.89 9.03 12.11
C GLY A 293 8.00 9.70 11.28
N GLN A 294 9.17 9.09 11.14
CA GLN A 294 10.19 9.63 10.25
C GLN A 294 9.77 9.48 8.78
N LEU A 295 10.00 10.53 8.00
CA LEU A 295 9.89 10.53 6.55
C LEU A 295 11.28 10.76 5.95
N TRP A 296 11.67 9.90 5.03
CA TRP A 296 12.91 9.97 4.27
C TRP A 296 12.61 10.12 2.78
N GLU A 297 13.46 10.84 2.07
CA GLU A 297 13.33 11.02 0.62
C GLU A 297 14.65 10.84 -0.11
N SER A 298 14.55 10.42 -1.36
CA SER A 298 15.64 10.29 -2.32
C SER A 298 15.21 10.89 -3.66
N GLY A 299 16.05 11.72 -4.27
CA GLY A 299 15.86 12.30 -5.61
C GLY A 299 16.73 11.63 -6.68
N ASP A 300 17.38 10.52 -6.39
CA ASP A 300 18.32 9.81 -7.27
C ASP A 300 18.07 8.29 -7.30
N ARG A 301 16.79 7.91 -7.26
CA ARG A 301 16.38 6.49 -7.30
C ARG A 301 16.93 5.65 -6.15
N GLY A 302 17.11 6.25 -4.98
CA GLY A 302 17.55 5.59 -3.76
C GLY A 302 19.07 5.49 -3.59
N ASP A 303 19.88 6.17 -4.39
CA ASP A 303 21.34 6.18 -4.23
C ASP A 303 21.75 7.02 -3.01
N THR A 304 21.07 8.17 -2.79
CA THR A 304 21.23 8.98 -1.58
C THR A 304 19.88 9.30 -0.94
N TRP A 305 19.87 9.43 0.39
CA TRP A 305 18.69 9.69 1.18
C TRP A 305 18.91 10.84 2.16
N ARG A 306 17.87 11.63 2.35
CA ARG A 306 17.83 12.63 3.42
C ARG A 306 16.56 12.50 4.24
N ARG A 307 16.65 12.73 5.53
CA ARG A 307 15.49 12.82 6.40
C ARG A 307 14.77 14.13 6.14
N CYS A 308 13.46 14.06 5.92
CA CYS A 308 12.61 15.23 5.72
C CYS A 308 12.47 16.03 7.02
N THR A 309 12.59 17.36 6.94
CA THR A 309 12.22 18.25 8.04
C THR A 309 10.71 18.45 7.99
N ILE A 310 10.03 18.08 9.07
CA ILE A 310 8.57 18.19 9.20
C ILE A 310 8.27 19.19 10.30
N THR A 311 7.36 20.13 10.02
CA THR A 311 6.84 21.14 10.94
C THR A 311 5.31 21.05 11.00
N GLY A 312 4.68 21.76 11.93
CA GLY A 312 3.24 21.67 12.13
C GLY A 312 2.84 20.56 13.08
N ASP A 313 1.81 19.80 12.75
CA ASP A 313 1.31 18.70 13.58
C ASP A 313 2.30 17.53 13.59
N GLY A 314 2.52 16.94 14.75
CA GLY A 314 3.51 15.87 14.91
C GLY A 314 3.09 14.58 14.22
N LEU A 315 4.03 13.92 13.51
CA LEU A 315 3.85 12.58 13.01
C LEU A 315 4.30 11.56 14.04
N THR A 316 3.42 10.70 14.48
CA THR A 316 3.71 9.64 15.46
C THR A 316 4.05 8.30 14.81
N ALA A 317 3.52 8.06 13.62
CA ALA A 317 3.74 6.86 12.81
C ALA A 317 3.39 7.15 11.35
N LEU A 318 3.93 6.35 10.44
CA LEU A 318 3.55 6.37 9.02
C LEU A 318 3.22 4.93 8.60
N HIS A 319 1.93 4.59 8.56
CA HIS A 319 1.45 3.27 8.14
C HIS A 319 1.18 3.17 6.65
N ALA A 320 0.78 4.27 6.03
CA ALA A 320 0.57 4.40 4.59
C ALA A 320 0.93 5.80 4.11
N LEU A 321 1.38 5.92 2.88
CA LEU A 321 1.65 7.16 2.16
C LEU A 321 0.98 7.09 0.78
N ALA A 322 0.45 8.22 0.31
CA ALA A 322 0.02 8.39 -1.07
C ALA A 322 0.40 9.79 -1.57
N PRO A 323 0.94 9.92 -2.79
CA PRO A 323 1.15 11.21 -3.44
C PRO A 323 -0.20 11.78 -3.93
N ALA A 324 -0.26 13.13 -4.01
CA ALA A 324 -1.41 13.87 -4.54
C ALA A 324 -1.15 14.42 -5.93
#